data_5c9189154ea4831d8b0f409626319933
#
_entry.id   5c9189154ea4831d8b0f409626319933
#
_cell.length_a   1.000
_cell.length_b   1.000
_cell.length_c   1.000
_cell.angle_alpha   90.00
_cell.angle_beta   90.00
_cell.angle_gamma   90.00
#
_symmetry.space_group_name_H-M   'P 1'
#
loop_
_entity.id
_entity.type
_entity.pdbx_description
1 polymer ?
#
loop_
_entity_poly.entity_id
_entity_poly.type
_entity_poly.pdbx_seq_one_letter_code
_entity_poly.pdbx_strand_id
1 'polypeptide(L)'
;AKVEKASSNIKDVVSDFVMVTTPSSAHKDVARQLAPYVHKDMIIILNPGRTFGAIDFANELKKCGVIELPHIAETQTIVYTCRRSSDNQTTIFALKTDVKIAALKKSSLEIIMSKMPDCLKPYFKPENSIGYTSFANVGMVLHCSPVLMNIGWIESEKVDFKYYYDGISKSVATFIQKIDDERMAVAKAAGYEIESVADWLRRTYGVVGKDLYECIRNNGAYKE
;
A
#
# COMPACT_ATOMS: atom_id res chain seq x y z
N ALA A 1 -19.52 -4.14 -11.02
CA ALA A 1 -20.30 -3.44 -9.99
C ALA A 1 -20.86 -2.14 -10.57
N LYS A 2 -22.06 -1.75 -10.17
CA LYS A 2 -22.66 -0.46 -10.55
C LYS A 2 -22.28 0.58 -9.50
N VAL A 3 -21.76 1.72 -9.93
CA VAL A 3 -21.55 2.87 -9.06
C VAL A 3 -22.90 3.53 -8.79
N GLU A 4 -23.32 3.59 -7.54
CA GLU A 4 -24.61 4.18 -7.15
C GLU A 4 -24.54 5.70 -7.10
N LYS A 5 -23.44 6.23 -6.50
CA LYS A 5 -23.22 7.67 -6.35
C LYS A 5 -21.73 7.99 -6.41
N ALA A 6 -21.39 9.12 -7.02
CA ALA A 6 -20.08 9.73 -6.98
C ALA A 6 -20.22 11.21 -6.59
N SER A 7 -19.38 11.69 -5.67
CA SER A 7 -19.37 13.09 -5.22
C SER A 7 -17.95 13.49 -4.82
N SER A 8 -17.61 14.75 -4.99
CA SER A 8 -16.41 15.36 -4.43
C SER A 8 -16.60 15.75 -2.95
N ASN A 9 -17.82 15.69 -2.45
CA ASN A 9 -18.12 15.96 -1.04
C ASN A 9 -18.31 14.64 -0.30
N ILE A 10 -17.47 14.36 0.69
CA ILE A 10 -17.46 13.11 1.44
C ILE A 10 -18.80 12.84 2.16
N LYS A 11 -19.50 13.90 2.61
CA LYS A 11 -20.84 13.82 3.24
C LYS A 11 -21.84 13.04 2.38
N ASP A 12 -21.73 13.16 1.07
CA ASP A 12 -22.69 12.57 0.15
C ASP A 12 -22.51 11.08 -0.09
N VAL A 13 -21.31 10.54 0.24
CA VAL A 13 -20.90 9.18 -0.10
C VAL A 13 -20.34 8.38 1.08
N VAL A 14 -20.21 9.00 2.26
CA VAL A 14 -19.76 8.30 3.46
C VAL A 14 -20.74 7.19 3.86
N SER A 15 -20.22 6.05 4.28
CA SER A 15 -20.98 4.88 4.72
C SER A 15 -20.27 4.21 5.90
N ASP A 16 -20.90 3.20 6.51
CA ASP A 16 -20.31 2.44 7.61
C ASP A 16 -19.08 1.62 7.22
N PHE A 17 -18.86 1.41 5.91
CA PHE A 17 -17.69 0.74 5.36
C PHE A 17 -16.99 1.66 4.37
N VAL A 18 -15.81 2.14 4.74
CA VAL A 18 -15.00 3.07 3.94
C VAL A 18 -13.68 2.42 3.56
N MET A 19 -13.35 2.42 2.28
CA MET A 19 -12.02 2.05 1.78
C MET A 19 -11.31 3.29 1.24
N VAL A 20 -10.21 3.67 1.90
CA VAL A 20 -9.36 4.80 1.49
C VAL A 20 -8.32 4.28 0.51
N THR A 21 -8.43 4.68 -0.76
CA THR A 21 -7.56 4.22 -1.85
C THR A 21 -6.67 5.33 -2.41
N THR A 22 -6.60 6.45 -1.68
CA THR A 22 -5.76 7.60 -2.04
C THR A 22 -4.29 7.35 -1.71
N PRO A 23 -3.34 8.12 -2.29
CA PRO A 23 -1.96 8.15 -1.82
C PRO A 23 -1.88 8.48 -0.32
N SER A 24 -0.89 7.92 0.36
CA SER A 24 -0.73 8.11 1.82
C SER A 24 -0.54 9.57 2.25
N SER A 25 -0.02 10.42 1.37
CA SER A 25 0.06 11.87 1.59
C SER A 25 -1.30 12.55 1.80
N ALA A 26 -2.37 11.96 1.27
CA ALA A 26 -3.74 12.47 1.43
C ALA A 26 -4.48 11.88 2.64
N HIS A 27 -3.92 10.88 3.33
CA HIS A 27 -4.63 10.18 4.41
C HIS A 27 -5.07 11.11 5.55
N LYS A 28 -4.24 12.10 5.91
CA LYS A 28 -4.61 13.09 6.96
C LYS A 28 -5.78 13.96 6.53
N ASP A 29 -5.80 14.40 5.29
CA ASP A 29 -6.90 15.21 4.77
C ASP A 29 -8.20 14.41 4.70
N VAL A 30 -8.12 13.13 4.29
CA VAL A 30 -9.26 12.21 4.32
C VAL A 30 -9.74 12.00 5.77
N ALA A 31 -8.84 11.82 6.73
CA ALA A 31 -9.19 11.68 8.14
C ALA A 31 -9.94 12.92 8.67
N ARG A 32 -9.45 14.13 8.36
CA ARG A 32 -10.10 15.38 8.75
C ARG A 32 -11.52 15.51 8.17
N GLN A 33 -11.67 15.17 6.89
CA GLN A 33 -12.96 15.22 6.21
C GLN A 33 -13.95 14.16 6.73
N LEU A 34 -13.45 12.99 7.12
CA LEU A 34 -14.27 11.91 7.70
C LEU A 34 -14.66 12.18 9.15
N ALA A 35 -13.81 12.85 9.93
CA ALA A 35 -13.96 13.00 11.38
C ALA A 35 -15.38 13.40 11.85
N PRO A 36 -16.12 14.32 11.19
CA PRO A 36 -17.47 14.69 11.60
C PRO A 36 -18.51 13.55 11.49
N TYR A 37 -18.21 12.49 10.73
CA TYR A 37 -19.13 11.40 10.41
C TYR A 37 -18.74 10.08 11.05
N VAL A 38 -17.54 10.04 11.69
CA VAL A 38 -17.01 8.81 12.28
C VAL A 38 -17.78 8.41 13.53
N HIS A 39 -18.12 7.14 13.63
CA HIS A 39 -18.64 6.50 14.83
C HIS A 39 -17.94 5.16 15.09
N LYS A 40 -18.06 4.64 16.32
CA LYS A 40 -17.30 3.47 16.80
C LYS A 40 -17.47 2.19 15.98
N ASP A 41 -18.64 2.00 15.36
CA ASP A 41 -18.97 0.78 14.61
C ASP A 41 -18.62 0.87 13.12
N MET A 42 -18.12 2.03 12.66
CA MET A 42 -17.66 2.25 11.30
C MET A 42 -16.38 1.45 11.04
N ILE A 43 -16.21 0.98 9.81
CA ILE A 43 -15.00 0.32 9.32
C ILE A 43 -14.28 1.24 8.35
N ILE A 44 -12.99 1.48 8.60
CA ILE A 44 -12.12 2.25 7.70
C ILE A 44 -10.90 1.40 7.36
N ILE A 45 -10.70 1.12 6.07
CA ILE A 45 -9.55 0.36 5.56
C ILE A 45 -8.69 1.27 4.70
N LEU A 46 -7.43 1.46 5.11
CA LEU A 46 -6.41 2.14 4.30
C LEU A 46 -5.82 1.14 3.30
N ASN A 47 -6.10 1.32 2.03
CA ASN A 47 -5.66 0.41 0.96
C ASN A 47 -4.83 1.15 -0.11
N PRO A 48 -3.50 1.28 0.09
CA PRO A 48 -2.70 0.71 1.18
C PRO A 48 -2.50 1.68 2.36
N GLY A 49 -2.18 1.14 3.55
CA GLY A 49 -1.79 1.94 4.71
C GLY A 49 -0.35 2.45 4.66
N ARG A 50 0.51 1.81 3.87
CA ARG A 50 1.95 2.04 3.82
C ARG A 50 2.61 1.69 5.16
N THR A 51 3.49 2.55 5.70
CA THR A 51 4.21 2.30 6.95
C THR A 51 3.50 3.00 8.10
N PHE A 52 2.84 2.23 8.96
CA PHE A 52 2.07 2.69 10.13
C PHE A 52 0.98 3.73 9.82
N GLY A 53 0.41 3.69 8.63
CA GLY A 53 -0.63 4.63 8.20
C GLY A 53 -1.89 4.55 9.06
N ALA A 54 -2.26 3.37 9.56
CA ALA A 54 -3.42 3.22 10.46
C ALA A 54 -3.22 3.99 11.78
N ILE A 55 -1.98 4.05 12.32
CA ILE A 55 -1.67 4.85 13.52
C ILE A 55 -1.78 6.34 13.22
N ASP A 56 -1.18 6.78 12.10
CA ASP A 56 -1.19 8.19 11.71
C ASP A 56 -2.62 8.69 11.45
N PHE A 57 -3.42 7.87 10.75
CA PHE A 57 -4.84 8.14 10.50
C PHE A 57 -5.66 8.24 11.79
N ALA A 58 -5.50 7.28 12.71
CA ALA A 58 -6.17 7.28 14.01
C ALA A 58 -5.78 8.51 14.86
N ASN A 59 -4.50 8.90 14.83
CA ASN A 59 -4.03 10.08 15.54
C ASN A 59 -4.64 11.36 14.96
N GLU A 60 -4.81 11.44 13.64
CA GLU A 60 -5.45 12.60 13.01
C GLU A 60 -6.94 12.68 13.35
N LEU A 61 -7.66 11.55 13.35
CA LEU A 61 -9.06 11.51 13.83
C LEU A 61 -9.18 12.01 15.27
N LYS A 62 -8.28 11.58 16.18
CA LYS A 62 -8.25 12.06 17.57
C LYS A 62 -8.01 13.57 17.65
N LYS A 63 -7.09 14.12 16.87
CA LYS A 63 -6.85 15.57 16.80
C LYS A 63 -8.09 16.35 16.34
N CYS A 64 -8.94 15.73 15.51
CA CYS A 64 -10.22 16.28 15.06
C CYS A 64 -11.36 16.09 16.08
N GLY A 65 -11.07 15.58 17.29
CA GLY A 65 -12.06 15.44 18.36
C GLY A 65 -12.80 14.10 18.38
N VAL A 66 -12.42 13.11 17.56
CA VAL A 66 -13.01 11.77 17.61
C VAL A 66 -12.55 11.06 18.88
N ILE A 67 -13.47 10.82 19.81
CA ILE A 67 -13.19 10.17 21.11
C ILE A 67 -13.18 8.66 20.95
N GLU A 68 -14.19 8.08 20.32
CA GLU A 68 -14.30 6.65 20.06
C GLU A 68 -13.87 6.35 18.63
N LEU A 69 -12.69 5.73 18.49
CA LEU A 69 -12.17 5.37 17.19
C LEU A 69 -12.99 4.24 16.55
N PRO A 70 -13.19 4.29 15.22
CA PRO A 70 -13.80 3.22 14.43
C PRO A 70 -12.89 2.00 14.35
N HIS A 71 -13.35 0.95 13.68
CA HIS A 71 -12.51 -0.18 13.31
C HIS A 71 -11.59 0.21 12.16
N ILE A 72 -10.31 0.47 12.44
CA ILE A 72 -9.32 0.88 11.45
C ILE A 72 -8.43 -0.31 11.09
N ALA A 73 -8.26 -0.57 9.80
CA ALA A 73 -7.29 -1.52 9.26
C ALA A 73 -6.41 -0.87 8.19
N GLU A 74 -5.29 -1.49 7.93
CA GLU A 74 -4.40 -1.15 6.81
C GLU A 74 -4.01 -2.39 6.02
N THR A 75 -3.75 -2.20 4.73
CA THR A 75 -3.22 -3.23 3.85
C THR A 75 -1.77 -2.94 3.48
N GLN A 76 -1.00 -4.01 3.29
CA GLN A 76 0.41 -3.94 2.87
C GLN A 76 0.57 -3.21 1.53
N THR A 77 -0.30 -3.51 0.58
CA THR A 77 -0.30 -2.96 -0.78
C THR A 77 -1.73 -2.91 -1.32
N ILE A 78 -1.91 -2.29 -2.46
CA ILE A 78 -3.20 -2.33 -3.19
C ILE A 78 -3.40 -3.68 -3.88
N VAL A 79 -4.66 -4.08 -4.05
CA VAL A 79 -5.03 -5.34 -4.73
C VAL A 79 -4.65 -5.30 -6.21
N TYR A 80 -4.87 -4.17 -6.88
CA TYR A 80 -4.64 -4.03 -8.31
C TYR A 80 -3.28 -3.41 -8.62
N THR A 81 -2.55 -3.99 -9.58
CA THR A 81 -1.49 -3.27 -10.28
C THR A 81 -2.11 -2.64 -11.51
N CYS A 82 -2.22 -1.33 -11.51
CA CYS A 82 -2.92 -0.61 -12.57
C CYS A 82 -2.20 0.67 -12.99
N ARG A 83 -2.50 1.12 -14.20
CA ARG A 83 -2.02 2.37 -14.78
C ARG A 83 -3.20 3.14 -15.35
N ARG A 84 -3.22 4.44 -15.13
CA ARG A 84 -4.15 5.33 -15.81
C ARG A 84 -3.70 5.49 -17.27
N SER A 85 -4.54 5.05 -18.20
CA SER A 85 -4.27 5.11 -19.64
C SER A 85 -4.81 6.42 -20.27
N SER A 86 -5.88 6.97 -19.70
CA SER A 86 -6.49 8.25 -20.08
C SER A 86 -7.32 8.79 -18.92
N ASP A 87 -8.00 9.93 -19.11
CA ASP A 87 -8.82 10.54 -18.05
C ASP A 87 -9.94 9.62 -17.52
N ASN A 88 -10.45 8.75 -18.37
CA ASN A 88 -11.59 7.88 -18.05
C ASN A 88 -11.24 6.38 -18.11
N GLN A 89 -9.95 6.02 -18.25
CA GLN A 89 -9.54 4.64 -18.44
C GLN A 89 -8.36 4.27 -17.56
N THR A 90 -8.48 3.13 -16.89
CA THR A 90 -7.42 2.51 -16.11
C THR A 90 -7.21 1.07 -16.58
N THR A 91 -5.99 0.74 -16.97
CA THR A 91 -5.62 -0.63 -17.33
C THR A 91 -5.15 -1.37 -16.09
N ILE A 92 -5.72 -2.56 -15.82
CA ILE A 92 -5.31 -3.45 -14.73
C ILE A 92 -4.39 -4.52 -15.33
N PHE A 93 -3.13 -4.56 -14.87
CA PHE A 93 -2.11 -5.49 -15.34
C PHE A 93 -2.00 -6.75 -14.50
N ALA A 94 -2.28 -6.65 -13.21
CA ALA A 94 -2.22 -7.77 -12.31
C ALA A 94 -3.19 -7.61 -11.14
N LEU A 95 -3.67 -8.76 -10.66
CA LEU A 95 -4.52 -8.88 -9.48
C LEU A 95 -3.76 -9.67 -8.42
N LYS A 96 -3.55 -9.08 -7.26
CA LYS A 96 -2.90 -9.73 -6.13
C LYS A 96 -3.95 -10.44 -5.27
N THR A 97 -3.72 -11.69 -4.93
CA THR A 97 -4.65 -12.53 -4.15
C THR A 97 -4.19 -12.82 -2.72
N ASP A 98 -3.13 -12.12 -2.28
CA ASP A 98 -2.43 -12.40 -1.03
C ASP A 98 -2.05 -11.11 -0.29
N VAL A 99 -2.85 -10.07 -0.45
CA VAL A 99 -2.62 -8.77 0.20
C VAL A 99 -2.85 -8.89 1.70
N LYS A 100 -1.80 -8.68 2.48
CA LYS A 100 -1.90 -8.70 3.94
C LYS A 100 -2.75 -7.53 4.42
N ILE A 101 -3.67 -7.81 5.35
CA ILE A 101 -4.50 -6.82 6.03
C ILE A 101 -4.39 -7.01 7.54
N ALA A 102 -4.20 -5.94 8.27
CA ALA A 102 -4.18 -5.95 9.72
C ALA A 102 -4.98 -4.79 10.30
N ALA A 103 -5.64 -5.04 11.42
CA ALA A 103 -6.37 -4.02 12.14
C ALA A 103 -5.47 -3.33 13.19
N LEU A 104 -5.71 -2.03 13.42
CA LEU A 104 -5.04 -1.27 14.47
C LEU A 104 -5.28 -1.88 15.87
N LYS A 105 -6.50 -2.34 16.13
CA LYS A 105 -6.84 -3.16 17.29
C LYS A 105 -7.10 -4.60 16.82
N LYS A 106 -6.36 -5.57 17.38
CA LYS A 106 -6.50 -6.98 17.01
C LYS A 106 -7.97 -7.47 17.07
N SER A 107 -8.73 -7.06 18.09
CA SER A 107 -10.15 -7.40 18.25
C SER A 107 -11.05 -6.88 17.13
N SER A 108 -10.62 -5.89 16.36
CA SER A 108 -11.39 -5.34 15.23
C SER A 108 -11.24 -6.18 13.96
N LEU A 109 -10.23 -7.05 13.86
CA LEU A 109 -9.92 -7.75 12.61
C LEU A 109 -11.06 -8.70 12.18
N GLU A 110 -11.60 -9.46 13.10
CA GLU A 110 -12.73 -10.38 12.84
C GLU A 110 -13.97 -9.60 12.39
N ILE A 111 -14.28 -8.47 13.04
CA ILE A 111 -15.40 -7.60 12.68
C ILE A 111 -15.21 -7.08 11.26
N ILE A 112 -14.03 -6.57 10.93
CA ILE A 112 -13.69 -6.05 9.60
C ILE A 112 -13.84 -7.15 8.55
N MET A 113 -13.27 -8.33 8.78
CA MET A 113 -13.32 -9.45 7.84
C MET A 113 -14.75 -10.01 7.67
N SER A 114 -15.57 -10.02 8.72
CA SER A 114 -16.97 -10.47 8.63
C SER A 114 -17.83 -9.53 7.80
N LYS A 115 -17.63 -8.22 7.95
CA LYS A 115 -18.38 -7.17 7.23
C LYS A 115 -17.78 -6.80 5.86
N MET A 116 -16.62 -7.34 5.52
CA MET A 116 -16.01 -7.09 4.21
C MET A 116 -16.88 -7.66 3.08
N PRO A 117 -17.10 -6.92 2.00
CA PRO A 117 -17.82 -7.42 0.83
C PRO A 117 -17.20 -8.72 0.29
N ASP A 118 -18.03 -9.72 -0.04
CA ASP A 118 -17.56 -11.05 -0.47
C ASP A 118 -16.69 -10.99 -1.73
N CYS A 119 -16.91 -10.02 -2.60
CA CYS A 119 -16.07 -9.79 -3.78
C CYS A 119 -14.64 -9.33 -3.44
N LEU A 120 -14.39 -8.82 -2.23
CA LEU A 120 -13.07 -8.35 -1.79
C LEU A 120 -12.34 -9.35 -0.90
N LYS A 121 -13.08 -10.16 -0.12
CA LYS A 121 -12.51 -11.13 0.83
C LYS A 121 -11.40 -12.01 0.27
N PRO A 122 -11.51 -12.57 -0.95
CA PRO A 122 -10.50 -13.50 -1.48
C PRO A 122 -9.12 -12.88 -1.70
N TYR A 123 -9.03 -11.56 -1.76
CA TYR A 123 -7.77 -10.85 -2.03
C TYR A 123 -6.96 -10.53 -0.78
N PHE A 124 -7.57 -10.65 0.41
CA PHE A 124 -6.92 -10.27 1.65
C PHE A 124 -6.56 -11.47 2.52
N LYS A 125 -5.36 -11.39 3.10
CA LYS A 125 -4.87 -12.34 4.13
C LYS A 125 -4.76 -11.61 5.46
N PRO A 126 -5.58 -11.99 6.46
CA PRO A 126 -5.54 -11.39 7.78
C PRO A 126 -4.19 -11.62 8.49
N GLU A 127 -3.67 -10.58 9.11
CA GLU A 127 -2.47 -10.60 9.95
C GLU A 127 -2.79 -10.08 11.36
N ASN A 128 -2.12 -10.62 12.35
CA ASN A 128 -2.40 -10.34 13.76
C ASN A 128 -1.94 -8.95 14.23
N SER A 129 -1.11 -8.26 13.45
CA SER A 129 -0.55 -6.96 13.80
C SER A 129 -0.26 -6.13 12.56
N ILE A 130 -0.48 -4.81 12.67
CA ILE A 130 -0.09 -3.83 11.65
C ILE A 130 1.43 -3.79 11.42
N GLY A 131 2.25 -4.32 12.30
CA GLY A 131 3.68 -4.48 12.06
C GLY A 131 3.96 -5.33 10.82
N TYR A 132 3.18 -6.39 10.57
CA TYR A 132 3.34 -7.22 9.38
C TYR A 132 2.94 -6.52 8.08
N THR A 133 1.96 -5.61 8.12
CA THR A 133 1.58 -4.81 6.94
C THR A 133 2.54 -3.66 6.72
N SER A 134 2.94 -2.99 7.77
CA SER A 134 3.77 -1.78 7.74
C SER A 134 5.23 -2.08 7.38
N PHE A 135 5.88 -3.03 8.06
CA PHE A 135 7.25 -3.42 7.72
C PHE A 135 7.35 -4.13 6.37
N ALA A 136 6.29 -4.79 5.90
CA ALA A 136 6.24 -5.40 4.57
C ALA A 136 5.97 -4.39 3.43
N ASN A 137 6.03 -3.09 3.68
CA ASN A 137 5.87 -2.06 2.65
C ASN A 137 7.11 -2.00 1.73
N VAL A 138 7.15 -2.87 0.72
CA VAL A 138 8.22 -2.90 -0.29
C VAL A 138 8.32 -1.60 -1.11
N GLY A 139 7.23 -0.83 -1.18
CA GLY A 139 7.19 0.44 -1.92
C GLY A 139 8.15 1.49 -1.35
N MET A 140 8.41 1.48 -0.04
CA MET A 140 9.36 2.41 0.57
C MET A 140 10.79 2.22 0.04
N VAL A 141 11.14 1.00 -0.31
CA VAL A 141 12.47 0.64 -0.83
C VAL A 141 12.51 0.80 -2.35
N LEU A 142 11.52 0.27 -3.05
CA LEU A 142 11.46 0.25 -4.52
C LEU A 142 11.15 1.61 -5.15
N HIS A 143 10.55 2.55 -4.42
CA HIS A 143 10.18 3.83 -5.01
C HIS A 143 11.18 4.94 -4.66
N CYS A 144 11.62 5.04 -3.41
CA CYS A 144 12.49 6.15 -3.00
C CYS A 144 13.91 6.02 -3.55
N SER A 145 14.48 4.81 -3.51
CA SER A 145 15.86 4.57 -3.92
C SER A 145 16.12 4.87 -5.40
N PRO A 146 15.31 4.38 -6.36
CA PRO A 146 15.51 4.72 -7.77
C PRO A 146 15.32 6.19 -8.07
N VAL A 147 14.36 6.88 -7.41
CA VAL A 147 14.20 8.34 -7.57
C VAL A 147 15.48 9.07 -7.15
N LEU A 148 15.97 8.76 -5.94
CA LEU A 148 17.16 9.41 -5.41
C LEU A 148 18.41 9.16 -6.27
N MET A 149 18.58 7.93 -6.75
CA MET A 149 19.76 7.55 -7.54
C MET A 149 19.72 8.01 -8.99
N ASN A 150 18.56 8.44 -9.48
CA ASN A 150 18.37 8.91 -10.86
C ASN A 150 17.83 10.35 -10.90
N ILE A 151 18.01 11.15 -9.85
CA ILE A 151 17.42 12.50 -9.76
C ILE A 151 17.76 13.37 -10.96
N GLY A 152 19.03 13.37 -11.38
CA GLY A 152 19.46 14.16 -12.55
C GLY A 152 18.84 13.67 -13.87
N TRP A 153 18.52 12.39 -13.97
CA TRP A 153 17.83 11.83 -15.14
C TRP A 153 16.35 12.21 -15.13
N ILE A 154 15.72 12.13 -13.97
CA ILE A 154 14.30 12.49 -13.77
C ILE A 154 14.07 13.98 -14.06
N GLU A 155 15.00 14.85 -13.66
CA GLU A 155 14.93 16.30 -13.91
C GLU A 155 15.31 16.69 -15.34
N SER A 156 15.84 15.75 -16.13
CA SER A 156 16.20 16.01 -17.54
C SER A 156 14.96 15.90 -18.42
N GLU A 157 14.61 17.00 -19.09
CA GLU A 157 13.50 17.03 -20.06
C GLU A 157 13.84 16.35 -21.41
N LYS A 158 15.06 15.82 -21.56
CA LYS A 158 15.58 15.40 -22.88
C LYS A 158 15.40 13.91 -23.14
N VAL A 159 15.13 13.07 -22.11
CA VAL A 159 15.16 11.62 -22.26
C VAL A 159 14.09 10.98 -21.39
N ASP A 160 13.15 10.30 -22.03
CA ASP A 160 12.26 9.38 -21.34
C ASP A 160 13.00 8.11 -20.91
N PHE A 161 12.74 7.62 -19.70
CA PHE A 161 13.25 6.34 -19.24
C PHE A 161 12.17 5.56 -18.47
N LYS A 162 12.27 4.24 -18.52
CA LYS A 162 11.37 3.36 -17.77
C LYS A 162 11.85 3.24 -16.33
N TYR A 163 11.03 3.72 -15.41
CA TYR A 163 11.39 3.88 -14.01
C TYR A 163 12.08 2.67 -13.39
N TYR A 164 11.47 1.49 -13.51
CA TYR A 164 12.06 0.27 -12.96
C TYR A 164 13.12 -0.35 -13.90
N TYR A 165 12.80 -0.41 -15.19
CA TYR A 165 13.62 -1.16 -16.13
C TYR A 165 14.95 -0.44 -16.43
N ASP A 166 14.92 0.86 -16.67
CA ASP A 166 16.11 1.65 -16.96
C ASP A 166 16.72 2.25 -15.69
N GLY A 167 15.88 2.73 -14.76
CA GLY A 167 16.31 3.38 -13.53
C GLY A 167 16.92 2.44 -12.49
N ILE A 168 16.67 1.12 -12.56
CA ILE A 168 17.29 0.17 -11.64
C ILE A 168 18.42 -0.61 -12.36
N SER A 169 19.60 0.01 -12.39
CA SER A 169 20.84 -0.67 -12.78
C SER A 169 21.29 -1.69 -11.73
N LYS A 170 22.34 -2.50 -12.03
CA LYS A 170 22.91 -3.41 -11.03
C LYS A 170 23.36 -2.68 -9.75
N SER A 171 23.98 -1.51 -9.89
CA SER A 171 24.42 -0.70 -8.74
C SER A 171 23.24 -0.17 -7.92
N VAL A 172 22.18 0.31 -8.58
CA VAL A 172 20.94 0.75 -7.91
C VAL A 172 20.26 -0.43 -7.22
N ALA A 173 20.19 -1.61 -7.85
CA ALA A 173 19.64 -2.81 -7.23
C ALA A 173 20.44 -3.24 -5.97
N THR A 174 21.78 -3.13 -6.01
CA THR A 174 22.62 -3.39 -4.84
C THR A 174 22.35 -2.39 -3.72
N PHE A 175 22.13 -1.13 -4.04
CA PHE A 175 21.77 -0.10 -3.07
C PHE A 175 20.38 -0.37 -2.45
N ILE A 176 19.40 -0.71 -3.30
CA ILE A 176 18.06 -1.11 -2.85
C ILE A 176 18.14 -2.31 -1.91
N GLN A 177 18.95 -3.32 -2.24
CA GLN A 177 19.12 -4.51 -1.39
C GLN A 177 19.64 -4.15 0.01
N LYS A 178 20.61 -3.23 0.12
CA LYS A 178 21.11 -2.77 1.43
C LYS A 178 20.03 -2.11 2.27
N ILE A 179 19.20 -1.26 1.66
CA ILE A 179 18.07 -0.64 2.37
C ILE A 179 17.04 -1.69 2.78
N ASP A 180 16.81 -2.70 1.93
CA ASP A 180 15.92 -3.81 2.22
C ASP A 180 16.43 -4.66 3.40
N ASP A 181 17.73 -4.91 3.46
CA ASP A 181 18.38 -5.62 4.58
C ASP A 181 18.22 -4.84 5.89
N GLU A 182 18.36 -3.50 5.87
CA GLU A 182 18.08 -2.64 7.03
C GLU A 182 16.61 -2.69 7.44
N ARG A 183 15.66 -2.63 6.48
CA ARG A 183 14.22 -2.77 6.74
C ARG A 183 13.92 -4.09 7.45
N MET A 184 14.47 -5.19 6.95
CA MET A 184 14.30 -6.52 7.57
C MET A 184 14.94 -6.59 8.96
N ALA A 185 16.11 -5.99 9.15
CA ALA A 185 16.78 -5.96 10.45
C ALA A 185 15.96 -5.18 11.49
N VAL A 186 15.40 -4.01 11.11
CA VAL A 186 14.51 -3.21 11.97
C VAL A 186 13.24 -3.99 12.30
N ALA A 187 12.61 -4.64 11.33
CA ALA A 187 11.43 -5.46 11.55
C ALA A 187 11.72 -6.60 12.55
N LYS A 188 12.83 -7.31 12.35
CA LYS A 188 13.27 -8.39 13.24
C LYS A 188 13.54 -7.89 14.67
N ALA A 189 14.19 -6.75 14.82
CA ALA A 189 14.42 -6.12 16.12
C ALA A 189 13.10 -5.73 16.82
N ALA A 190 12.06 -5.40 16.05
CA ALA A 190 10.70 -5.15 16.54
C ALA A 190 9.86 -6.41 16.75
N GLY A 191 10.41 -7.62 16.51
CA GLY A 191 9.73 -8.91 16.70
C GLY A 191 8.91 -9.38 15.51
N TYR A 192 9.16 -8.83 14.29
CA TYR A 192 8.45 -9.21 13.06
C TYR A 192 9.39 -9.86 12.06
N GLU A 193 8.99 -11.03 11.56
CA GLU A 193 9.66 -11.66 10.42
C GLU A 193 8.91 -11.30 9.13
N ILE A 194 9.63 -10.70 8.19
CA ILE A 194 9.09 -10.25 6.91
C ILE A 194 9.97 -10.77 5.77
N GLU A 195 9.41 -10.86 4.57
CA GLU A 195 10.13 -11.26 3.38
C GLU A 195 10.95 -10.11 2.79
N SER A 196 12.02 -10.46 2.07
CA SER A 196 12.79 -9.51 1.26
C SER A 196 11.97 -8.99 0.07
N VAL A 197 12.38 -7.85 -0.51
CA VAL A 197 11.78 -7.35 -1.76
C VAL A 197 11.92 -8.36 -2.89
N ALA A 198 13.05 -9.04 -2.99
CA ALA A 198 13.27 -10.06 -4.02
C ALA A 198 12.33 -11.26 -3.86
N ASP A 199 12.13 -11.75 -2.63
CA ASP A 199 11.20 -12.84 -2.35
C ASP A 199 9.75 -12.43 -2.57
N TRP A 200 9.40 -11.19 -2.19
CA TRP A 200 8.09 -10.63 -2.47
C TRP A 200 7.81 -10.58 -3.99
N LEU A 201 8.79 -10.16 -4.80
CA LEU A 201 8.67 -10.15 -6.27
C LEU A 201 8.47 -11.57 -6.83
N ARG A 202 9.25 -12.54 -6.36
CA ARG A 202 9.11 -13.94 -6.77
C ARG A 202 7.73 -14.49 -6.45
N ARG A 203 7.25 -14.27 -5.24
CA ARG A 203 5.96 -14.75 -4.77
C ARG A 203 4.78 -14.05 -5.45
N THR A 204 4.83 -12.73 -5.58
CA THR A 204 3.70 -11.93 -6.07
C THR A 204 3.55 -11.97 -7.59
N TYR A 205 4.67 -12.01 -8.31
CA TYR A 205 4.67 -11.96 -9.78
C TYR A 205 5.16 -13.24 -10.45
N GLY A 206 5.58 -14.25 -9.69
CA GLY A 206 6.11 -15.50 -10.22
C GLY A 206 7.45 -15.34 -10.97
N VAL A 207 8.17 -14.25 -10.73
CA VAL A 207 9.42 -13.97 -11.43
C VAL A 207 10.55 -14.88 -10.94
N VAL A 208 11.46 -15.23 -11.84
CA VAL A 208 12.68 -15.98 -11.54
C VAL A 208 13.87 -15.04 -11.64
N GLY A 209 14.75 -15.09 -10.65
CA GLY A 209 15.98 -14.31 -10.62
C GLY A 209 16.82 -14.70 -9.39
N LYS A 210 18.14 -14.71 -9.53
CA LYS A 210 19.06 -15.03 -8.43
C LYS A 210 19.21 -13.88 -7.42
N ASP A 211 19.00 -12.66 -7.88
CA ASP A 211 19.09 -11.42 -7.10
C ASP A 211 17.95 -10.46 -7.44
N LEU A 212 17.89 -9.32 -6.72
CA LEU A 212 16.87 -8.32 -6.92
C LEU A 212 16.90 -7.74 -8.34
N TYR A 213 18.08 -7.53 -8.90
CA TYR A 213 18.22 -7.01 -10.26
C TYR A 213 17.56 -7.91 -11.29
N GLU A 214 17.86 -9.22 -11.23
CA GLU A 214 17.26 -10.20 -12.14
C GLU A 214 15.75 -10.32 -11.95
N CYS A 215 15.26 -10.29 -10.68
CA CYS A 215 13.83 -10.31 -10.41
C CYS A 215 13.11 -9.10 -11.06
N ILE A 216 13.70 -7.92 -10.99
CA ILE A 216 13.14 -6.70 -11.61
C ILE A 216 13.17 -6.81 -13.15
N ARG A 217 14.29 -7.25 -13.72
CA ARG A 217 14.45 -7.39 -15.18
C ARG A 217 13.51 -8.43 -15.79
N ASN A 218 13.21 -9.48 -15.04
CA ASN A 218 12.32 -10.55 -15.48
C ASN A 218 10.85 -10.26 -15.21
N ASN A 219 10.52 -9.16 -14.50
CA ASN A 219 9.15 -8.79 -14.23
C ASN A 219 8.51 -8.07 -15.43
N GLY A 220 7.58 -8.75 -16.10
CA GLY A 220 6.86 -8.21 -17.25
C GLY A 220 6.10 -6.91 -16.95
N ALA A 221 5.56 -6.77 -15.72
CA ALA A 221 4.83 -5.56 -15.29
C ALA A 221 5.71 -4.31 -15.13
N TYR A 222 7.04 -4.47 -15.18
CA TYR A 222 8.02 -3.37 -15.03
C TYR A 222 8.67 -2.95 -16.35
N LYS A 223 8.32 -3.62 -17.45
CA LYS A 223 8.89 -3.34 -18.79
C LYS A 223 8.24 -2.17 -19.51
N GLU A 224 7.13 -1.68 -19.00
CA GLU A 224 6.37 -0.56 -19.58
C GLU A 224 6.63 0.77 -18.87
#